data_da837947885fb82de3bbf600b67b1f53
#
_entry.id   da837947885fb82de3bbf600b67b1f53
#
_cell.length_a   1.000
_cell.length_b   1.000
_cell.length_c   1.000
_cell.angle_alpha   90.00
_cell.angle_beta   90.00
_cell.angle_gamma   90.00
#
_symmetry.space_group_name_H-M   'P 1'
#
loop_
_entity.id
_entity.type
_entity.pdbx_description
1 polymer ?
#
loop_
_entity_poly.entity_id
_entity_poly.type
_entity_poly.pdbx_seq_one_letter_code
_entity_poly.pdbx_strand_id
1 'polypeptide(L)'
;CALPISQEQEEITRILSAFSAQVGSLEPQFSYSYDAMLKIDLLLAKARLAIEQGAFMPAVSDTIHFKLNKARHPLIDKKKVVPVDIALGDEYDTLVITGPNTGGKTVSLKTAGLLNAMAQYGFLIPAHESSVVCNFREYLVDIGDEQSIEQSLSTFSGHMKRISGILELAGHGTLTLLDELGAGTDPAEGAALAVS
;
A
#
# COMPACT_ATOMS: atom_id res chain seq x y z
N CYS A 1 -1.19 69.37 0.76
CA CYS A 1 -2.02 68.16 1.08
C CYS A 1 -1.38 66.84 0.75
N ALA A 2 -0.30 66.76 -0.04
CA ALA A 2 0.33 65.50 -0.39
C ALA A 2 1.34 65.00 0.66
N LEU A 3 1.99 65.87 1.40
CA LEU A 3 3.00 65.53 2.41
C LEU A 3 2.46 64.67 3.60
N PRO A 4 1.26 64.90 4.15
CA PRO A 4 0.74 64.02 5.23
C PRO A 4 0.44 62.61 4.78
N ILE A 5 -0.03 62.44 3.53
CA ILE A 5 -0.35 61.10 2.98
C ILE A 5 0.93 60.26 2.72
N SER A 6 1.99 60.89 2.26
CA SER A 6 3.29 60.19 2.07
C SER A 6 3.93 59.79 3.37
N GLN A 7 3.82 60.63 4.43
CA GLN A 7 4.31 60.34 5.76
C GLN A 7 3.52 59.21 6.41
N GLU A 8 2.19 59.17 6.26
CA GLU A 8 1.36 58.05 6.69
C GLU A 8 1.75 56.75 6.02
N GLN A 9 1.97 56.75 4.71
CA GLN A 9 2.37 55.58 3.96
C GLN A 9 3.76 55.07 4.39
N GLU A 10 4.71 55.96 4.63
CA GLU A 10 6.04 55.64 5.13
C GLU A 10 5.97 55.01 6.52
N GLU A 11 5.14 55.54 7.42
CA GLU A 11 4.98 54.99 8.75
C GLU A 11 4.28 53.64 8.75
N ILE A 12 3.25 53.44 7.93
CA ILE A 12 2.62 52.10 7.72
C ILE A 12 3.67 51.10 7.24
N THR A 13 4.47 51.50 6.23
CA THR A 13 5.52 50.59 5.69
C THR A 13 6.56 50.25 6.75
N ARG A 14 6.95 51.24 7.56
CA ARG A 14 7.90 51.04 8.70
C ARG A 14 7.37 50.05 9.73
N ILE A 15 6.10 50.19 10.12
CA ILE A 15 5.44 49.31 11.09
C ILE A 15 5.33 47.91 10.52
N LEU A 16 4.83 47.73 9.31
CA LEU A 16 4.67 46.44 8.66
C LEU A 16 6.02 45.74 8.46
N SER A 17 7.07 46.49 8.09
CA SER A 17 8.42 45.93 7.96
C SER A 17 8.98 45.45 9.29
N ALA A 18 8.76 46.18 10.37
CA ALA A 18 9.17 45.78 11.73
C ALA A 18 8.44 44.51 12.17
N PHE A 19 7.13 44.41 11.98
CA PHE A 19 6.37 43.19 12.28
C PHE A 19 6.83 41.99 11.41
N SER A 20 7.04 42.21 10.11
CA SER A 20 7.55 41.17 9.21
C SER A 20 8.92 40.65 9.65
N ALA A 21 9.80 41.53 10.08
CA ALA A 21 11.10 41.15 10.62
C ALA A 21 10.99 40.34 11.93
N GLN A 22 10.08 40.73 12.83
CA GLN A 22 9.80 39.97 14.04
C GLN A 22 9.22 38.58 13.74
N VAL A 23 8.23 38.48 12.87
CA VAL A 23 7.67 37.19 12.44
C VAL A 23 8.75 36.33 11.76
N GLY A 24 9.54 36.94 10.86
CA GLY A 24 10.63 36.24 10.17
C GLY A 24 11.70 35.69 11.13
N SER A 25 11.95 36.36 12.27
CA SER A 25 12.88 35.85 13.28
C SER A 25 12.37 34.60 14.00
N LEU A 26 11.07 34.34 13.97
CA LEU A 26 10.41 33.17 14.56
C LEU A 26 10.15 32.03 13.55
N GLU A 27 10.55 32.21 12.27
CA GLU A 27 10.35 31.21 11.23
C GLU A 27 10.83 29.79 11.63
N PRO A 28 12.01 29.59 12.22
CA PRO A 28 12.46 28.25 12.61
C PRO A 28 11.54 27.57 13.64
N GLN A 29 10.97 28.35 14.59
CA GLN A 29 10.03 27.83 15.59
C GLN A 29 8.69 27.48 14.95
N PHE A 30 8.21 28.27 14.01
CA PHE A 30 7.00 27.97 13.25
C PHE A 30 7.16 26.72 12.41
N SER A 31 8.24 26.61 11.65
CA SER A 31 8.56 25.44 10.83
C SER A 31 8.65 24.16 11.68
N TYR A 32 9.37 24.20 12.81
CA TYR A 32 9.44 23.08 13.73
C TYR A 32 8.05 22.67 14.28
N SER A 33 7.25 23.64 14.69
CA SER A 33 5.90 23.39 15.22
C SER A 33 4.99 22.81 14.15
N TYR A 34 5.08 23.32 12.93
CA TYR A 34 4.32 22.81 11.78
C TYR A 34 4.66 21.36 11.45
N ASP A 35 5.96 21.02 11.38
CA ASP A 35 6.40 19.67 11.15
C ASP A 35 5.97 18.70 12.26
N ALA A 36 5.99 19.15 13.51
CA ALA A 36 5.49 18.36 14.63
C ALA A 36 3.99 18.10 14.50
N MET A 37 3.21 19.12 14.14
CA MET A 37 1.76 18.99 13.92
C MET A 37 1.44 18.02 12.78
N LEU A 38 2.16 18.07 11.65
CA LEU A 38 1.98 17.13 10.54
C LEU A 38 2.24 15.69 10.96
N LYS A 39 3.30 15.45 11.75
CA LYS A 39 3.61 14.11 12.27
C LYS A 39 2.51 13.62 13.21
N ILE A 40 2.02 14.45 14.10
CA ILE A 40 0.93 14.10 15.01
C ILE A 40 -0.36 13.81 14.24
N ASP A 41 -0.71 14.62 13.26
CA ASP A 41 -1.92 14.41 12.43
C ASP A 41 -1.85 13.08 11.68
N LEU A 42 -0.71 12.78 11.06
CA LEU A 42 -0.48 11.49 10.40
C LEU A 42 -0.62 10.30 11.36
N LEU A 43 -0.05 10.39 12.56
CA LEU A 43 -0.15 9.33 13.57
C LEU A 43 -1.61 9.15 14.04
N LEU A 44 -2.33 10.24 14.25
CA LEU A 44 -3.75 10.20 14.62
C LEU A 44 -4.61 9.60 13.49
N ALA A 45 -4.33 9.93 12.23
CA ALA A 45 -5.02 9.36 11.09
C ALA A 45 -4.80 7.83 11.00
N LYS A 46 -3.55 7.37 11.15
CA LYS A 46 -3.22 5.94 11.21
C LYS A 46 -3.91 5.24 12.38
N ALA A 47 -3.93 5.85 13.56
CA ALA A 47 -4.58 5.30 14.74
C ALA A 47 -6.11 5.18 14.57
N ARG A 48 -6.76 6.19 14.01
CA ARG A 48 -8.21 6.14 13.69
C ARG A 48 -8.52 5.01 12.70
N LEU A 49 -7.74 4.88 11.64
CA LEU A 49 -7.89 3.80 10.67
C LEU A 49 -7.73 2.42 11.32
N ALA A 50 -6.74 2.26 12.21
CA ALA A 50 -6.49 1.03 12.95
C ALA A 50 -7.68 0.65 13.84
N ILE A 51 -8.25 1.60 14.58
CA ILE A 51 -9.44 1.39 15.42
C ILE A 51 -10.63 1.01 14.54
N GLU A 52 -10.84 1.74 13.46
CA GLU A 52 -11.93 1.47 12.52
C GLU A 52 -11.83 0.07 11.92
N GLN A 53 -10.65 -0.38 11.55
CA GLN A 53 -10.43 -1.70 10.97
C GLN A 53 -10.31 -2.83 12.02
N GLY A 54 -10.19 -2.50 13.30
CA GLY A 54 -9.85 -3.49 14.34
C GLY A 54 -8.51 -4.14 14.02
N ALA A 55 -7.52 -3.30 13.74
CA ALA A 55 -6.19 -3.68 13.32
C ALA A 55 -5.25 -3.84 14.51
N PHE A 56 -4.26 -4.71 14.37
CA PHE A 56 -3.22 -4.98 15.36
C PHE A 56 -1.84 -4.76 14.77
N MET A 57 -0.86 -4.57 15.63
CA MET A 57 0.54 -4.47 15.25
C MET A 57 1.08 -5.89 15.02
N PRO A 58 1.48 -6.26 13.80
CA PRO A 58 2.12 -7.54 13.55
C PRO A 58 3.55 -7.56 14.10
N ALA A 59 4.08 -8.75 14.37
CA ALA A 59 5.52 -8.92 14.54
C ALA A 59 6.22 -8.73 13.18
N VAL A 60 7.42 -8.15 13.19
CA VAL A 60 8.24 -7.99 11.98
C VAL A 60 9.36 -8.99 12.01
N SER A 61 9.48 -9.79 10.95
CA SER A 61 10.56 -10.77 10.78
C SER A 61 11.78 -10.14 10.11
N ASP A 62 12.95 -10.56 10.53
CA ASP A 62 14.22 -10.22 9.89
C ASP A 62 14.52 -11.11 8.67
N THR A 63 13.80 -12.21 8.51
CA THR A 63 13.87 -13.11 7.34
C THR A 63 12.66 -12.93 6.43
N ILE A 64 12.82 -13.31 5.16
CA ILE A 64 11.77 -13.16 4.16
C ILE A 64 10.70 -14.25 4.35
N HIS A 65 9.85 -14.05 5.33
CA HIS A 65 8.66 -14.86 5.55
C HIS A 65 7.53 -14.02 6.17
N PHE A 66 6.29 -14.37 5.88
CA PHE A 66 5.14 -13.80 6.56
C PHE A 66 4.11 -14.86 6.91
N LYS A 67 3.36 -14.59 7.98
CA LYS A 67 2.22 -15.39 8.41
C LYS A 67 1.10 -14.47 8.86
N LEU A 68 0.07 -14.39 8.06
CA LEU A 68 -1.14 -13.61 8.35
C LEU A 68 -2.21 -14.53 8.90
N ASN A 69 -2.63 -14.32 10.14
CA ASN A 69 -3.67 -15.08 10.81
C ASN A 69 -4.96 -14.27 10.85
N LYS A 70 -6.08 -14.86 10.44
CA LYS A 70 -7.40 -14.21 10.37
C LYS A 70 -7.36 -12.85 9.66
N ALA A 71 -6.57 -12.75 8.60
CA ALA A 71 -6.40 -11.56 7.82
C ALA A 71 -7.69 -11.18 7.09
N ARG A 72 -8.05 -9.91 7.11
CA ARG A 72 -9.24 -9.37 6.45
C ARG A 72 -8.82 -8.28 5.48
N HIS A 73 -9.44 -8.29 4.30
CA HIS A 73 -9.19 -7.24 3.32
C HIS A 73 -9.71 -5.89 3.82
N PRO A 74 -8.87 -4.84 3.96
CA PRO A 74 -9.24 -3.60 4.64
C PRO A 74 -10.34 -2.79 3.94
N LEU A 75 -10.56 -3.00 2.65
CA LEU A 75 -11.56 -2.30 1.84
C LEU A 75 -12.88 -3.07 1.70
N ILE A 76 -13.01 -4.25 2.31
CA ILE A 76 -14.26 -5.01 2.32
C ILE A 76 -14.97 -4.78 3.65
N ASP A 77 -16.30 -4.61 3.58
CA ASP A 77 -17.12 -4.43 4.79
C ASP A 77 -16.87 -5.55 5.80
N LYS A 78 -16.64 -5.17 7.06
CA LYS A 78 -16.33 -6.09 8.16
C LYS A 78 -17.36 -7.23 8.34
N LYS A 79 -18.62 -6.97 7.98
CA LYS A 79 -19.71 -7.97 8.09
C LYS A 79 -19.71 -8.97 6.94
N LYS A 80 -19.01 -8.66 5.84
CA LYS A 80 -18.98 -9.48 4.62
C LYS A 80 -17.62 -10.15 4.40
N VAL A 81 -16.54 -9.55 4.93
CA VAL A 81 -15.19 -10.07 4.75
C VAL A 81 -15.02 -11.41 5.46
N VAL A 82 -14.54 -12.40 4.74
CA VAL A 82 -14.15 -13.69 5.30
C VAL A 82 -12.67 -13.63 5.66
N PRO A 83 -12.32 -13.87 6.94
CA PRO A 83 -10.92 -13.91 7.34
C PRO A 83 -10.19 -15.08 6.69
N VAL A 84 -8.93 -14.87 6.30
CA VAL A 84 -8.07 -15.90 5.70
C VAL A 84 -6.77 -16.03 6.48
N ASP A 85 -6.22 -17.24 6.49
CA ASP A 85 -4.88 -17.53 7.01
C ASP A 85 -3.96 -17.78 5.82
N ILE A 86 -2.85 -17.05 5.74
CA ILE A 86 -1.88 -17.14 4.64
C ILE A 86 -0.48 -17.09 5.22
N ALA A 87 0.38 -18.03 4.83
CA ALA A 87 1.79 -18.05 5.21
C ALA A 87 2.66 -18.33 3.99
N LEU A 88 3.87 -17.78 3.97
CA LEU A 88 4.86 -17.98 2.91
C LEU A 88 6.26 -17.69 3.46
N GLY A 89 7.25 -18.45 3.00
CA GLY A 89 8.66 -18.19 3.26
C GLY A 89 9.28 -19.02 4.39
N ASP A 90 8.50 -19.85 5.13
CA ASP A 90 9.03 -20.78 6.13
C ASP A 90 9.33 -22.15 5.53
N GLU A 91 8.26 -22.87 5.13
CA GLU A 91 8.36 -24.23 4.59
C GLU A 91 8.38 -24.23 3.05
N TYR A 92 7.83 -23.22 2.45
CA TYR A 92 7.70 -23.09 0.98
C TYR A 92 7.76 -21.61 0.55
N ASP A 93 8.36 -21.38 -0.61
CA ASP A 93 8.53 -20.06 -1.22
C ASP A 93 7.44 -19.73 -2.25
N THR A 94 6.58 -20.70 -2.55
CA THR A 94 5.49 -20.56 -3.51
C THR A 94 4.20 -21.10 -2.94
N LEU A 95 3.14 -20.30 -3.04
CA LEU A 95 1.78 -20.67 -2.65
C LEU A 95 0.85 -20.61 -3.85
N VAL A 96 0.26 -21.74 -4.21
CA VAL A 96 -0.75 -21.82 -5.27
C VAL A 96 -2.15 -21.87 -4.65
N ILE A 97 -2.97 -20.89 -4.97
CA ILE A 97 -4.35 -20.79 -4.48
C ILE A 97 -5.30 -21.25 -5.58
N THR A 98 -5.95 -22.39 -5.40
CA THR A 98 -6.89 -22.99 -6.36
C THR A 98 -8.32 -22.97 -5.83
N GLY A 99 -9.28 -23.06 -6.72
CA GLY A 99 -10.70 -23.13 -6.37
C GLY A 99 -11.61 -22.36 -7.34
N PRO A 100 -12.92 -22.33 -7.10
CA PRO A 100 -13.88 -21.61 -7.96
C PRO A 100 -13.66 -20.09 -7.90
N ASN A 101 -14.03 -19.34 -8.95
CA ASN A 101 -13.84 -17.88 -9.02
C ASN A 101 -14.59 -17.13 -7.91
N THR A 102 -15.68 -17.66 -7.41
CA THR A 102 -16.43 -17.12 -6.26
C THR A 102 -15.77 -17.39 -4.91
N GLY A 103 -14.68 -18.16 -4.86
CA GLY A 103 -14.01 -18.62 -3.62
C GLY A 103 -13.07 -17.62 -2.96
N GLY A 104 -12.96 -16.39 -3.48
CA GLY A 104 -12.14 -15.34 -2.87
C GLY A 104 -10.63 -15.47 -3.12
N LYS A 105 -10.19 -16.22 -4.15
CA LYS A 105 -8.77 -16.36 -4.53
C LYS A 105 -8.08 -15.01 -4.71
N THR A 106 -8.58 -14.21 -5.64
CA THR A 106 -8.06 -12.84 -5.90
C THR A 106 -8.06 -11.96 -4.67
N VAL A 107 -9.10 -12.05 -3.84
CA VAL A 107 -9.20 -11.29 -2.58
C VAL A 107 -8.11 -11.74 -1.59
N SER A 108 -7.87 -13.04 -1.47
CA SER A 108 -6.81 -13.58 -0.61
C SER A 108 -5.42 -13.11 -1.05
N LEU A 109 -5.16 -13.17 -2.36
CA LEU A 109 -3.92 -12.69 -2.97
C LEU A 109 -3.70 -11.19 -2.71
N LYS A 110 -4.71 -10.38 -3.02
CA LYS A 110 -4.70 -8.93 -2.75
C LYS A 110 -4.52 -8.64 -1.25
N THR A 111 -5.16 -9.42 -0.37
CA THR A 111 -5.03 -9.25 1.08
C THR A 111 -3.59 -9.51 1.53
N ALA A 112 -2.96 -10.58 1.06
CA ALA A 112 -1.56 -10.88 1.42
C ALA A 112 -0.61 -9.75 1.04
N GLY A 113 -0.67 -9.26 -0.21
CA GLY A 113 0.17 -8.14 -0.66
C GLY A 113 -0.10 -6.84 0.08
N LEU A 114 -1.38 -6.47 0.19
CA LEU A 114 -1.79 -5.20 0.78
C LEU A 114 -1.44 -5.11 2.27
N LEU A 115 -1.66 -6.17 3.06
CA LEU A 115 -1.37 -6.12 4.50
C LEU A 115 0.13 -6.10 4.78
N ASN A 116 0.96 -6.82 4.02
CA ASN A 116 2.41 -6.71 4.12
C ASN A 116 2.89 -5.29 3.76
N ALA A 117 2.39 -4.73 2.66
CA ALA A 117 2.71 -3.35 2.28
C ALA A 117 2.24 -2.33 3.34
N MET A 118 1.01 -2.45 3.85
CA MET A 118 0.52 -1.60 4.94
C MET A 118 1.44 -1.63 6.15
N ALA A 119 1.84 -2.80 6.61
CA ALA A 119 2.75 -2.95 7.75
C ALA A 119 4.11 -2.29 7.47
N GLN A 120 4.67 -2.47 6.29
CA GLN A 120 5.93 -1.86 5.86
C GLN A 120 5.88 -0.33 5.84
N TYR A 121 4.72 0.27 5.55
CA TYR A 121 4.50 1.72 5.66
C TYR A 121 4.08 2.18 7.07
N GLY A 122 4.16 1.29 8.08
CA GLY A 122 3.88 1.60 9.48
C GLY A 122 2.39 1.78 9.77
N PHE A 123 1.52 1.06 9.07
CA PHE A 123 0.12 0.89 9.45
C PHE A 123 -0.05 -0.37 10.29
N LEU A 124 -1.00 -0.36 11.21
CA LEU A 124 -1.54 -1.56 11.82
C LEU A 124 -2.40 -2.30 10.78
N ILE A 125 -2.46 -3.63 10.88
CA ILE A 125 -3.15 -4.45 9.88
C ILE A 125 -4.37 -5.16 10.46
N PRO A 126 -5.47 -5.30 9.71
CA PRO A 126 -6.67 -6.01 10.14
C PRO A 126 -6.47 -7.54 10.10
N ALA A 127 -5.56 -8.03 10.94
CA ALA A 127 -5.24 -9.43 11.14
C ALA A 127 -5.11 -9.73 12.64
N HIS A 128 -4.99 -10.99 13.02
CA HIS A 128 -4.78 -11.37 14.42
C HIS A 128 -3.39 -10.91 14.91
N GLU A 129 -3.26 -10.58 16.18
CA GLU A 129 -2.02 -10.10 16.82
C GLU A 129 -0.82 -11.05 16.66
N SER A 130 -1.08 -12.35 16.49
CA SER A 130 -0.04 -13.35 16.22
C SER A 130 0.47 -13.37 14.78
N SER A 131 0.07 -12.39 13.94
CA SER A 131 0.54 -12.29 12.58
C SER A 131 1.97 -11.77 12.53
N VAL A 132 2.71 -12.28 11.55
CA VAL A 132 4.10 -11.90 11.27
C VAL A 132 4.16 -11.37 9.85
N VAL A 133 4.90 -10.29 9.65
CA VAL A 133 5.18 -9.70 8.34
C VAL A 133 6.68 -9.55 8.15
N CYS A 134 7.13 -9.36 6.92
CA CYS A 134 8.53 -9.02 6.64
C CYS A 134 8.63 -7.81 5.72
N ASN A 135 9.83 -7.27 5.61
CA ASN A 135 10.12 -6.16 4.71
C ASN A 135 10.52 -6.72 3.33
N PHE A 136 9.60 -6.66 2.39
CA PHE A 136 9.90 -6.95 1.01
C PHE A 136 10.62 -5.76 0.36
N ARG A 137 11.63 -6.07 -0.44
CA ARG A 137 12.33 -5.05 -1.24
C ARG A 137 11.43 -4.51 -2.35
N GLU A 138 10.59 -5.37 -2.91
CA GLU A 138 9.75 -5.05 -4.05
C GLU A 138 8.49 -5.92 -4.09
N TYR A 139 7.42 -5.35 -4.61
CA TYR A 139 6.15 -6.03 -4.86
C TYR A 139 5.92 -6.09 -6.37
N LEU A 140 5.94 -7.28 -6.95
CA LEU A 140 5.69 -7.52 -8.37
C LEU A 140 4.29 -8.09 -8.52
N VAL A 141 3.42 -7.37 -9.23
CA VAL A 141 1.99 -7.67 -9.23
C VAL A 141 1.44 -7.73 -10.65
N ASP A 142 0.83 -8.86 -11.00
CA ASP A 142 -0.04 -9.02 -12.17
C ASP A 142 -1.41 -9.54 -11.71
N ILE A 143 -2.28 -8.62 -11.35
CA ILE A 143 -3.65 -8.88 -10.91
C ILE A 143 -4.56 -8.02 -11.78
N GLY A 144 -5.22 -8.63 -12.76
CA GLY A 144 -6.10 -7.96 -13.71
C GLY A 144 -7.58 -8.28 -13.47
N ASP A 145 -8.47 -7.29 -13.60
CA ASP A 145 -9.90 -7.50 -13.77
C ASP A 145 -10.18 -7.59 -15.28
N GLU A 146 -10.49 -8.78 -15.79
CA GLU A 146 -10.83 -9.02 -17.21
C GLU A 146 -12.21 -8.45 -17.64
N GLN A 147 -12.79 -7.52 -16.93
CA GLN A 147 -14.16 -7.04 -17.17
C GLN A 147 -14.31 -6.00 -18.30
N SER A 148 -13.30 -5.72 -19.10
CA SER A 148 -13.46 -4.88 -20.30
C SER A 148 -13.56 -5.74 -21.56
N ILE A 149 -14.76 -5.87 -22.08
CA ILE A 149 -15.14 -6.65 -23.28
C ILE A 149 -14.39 -6.23 -24.57
N GLU A 150 -13.75 -5.08 -24.58
CA GLU A 150 -13.03 -4.54 -25.76
C GLU A 150 -11.55 -4.97 -25.89
N GLN A 151 -11.02 -5.78 -24.96
CA GLN A 151 -9.58 -6.08 -24.90
C GLN A 151 -9.19 -7.57 -25.04
N SER A 152 -10.07 -8.46 -25.46
CA SER A 152 -9.87 -9.91 -25.36
C SER A 152 -8.71 -10.52 -26.17
N LEU A 153 -8.17 -9.86 -27.19
CA LEU A 153 -6.98 -10.35 -27.94
C LEU A 153 -5.68 -9.64 -27.55
N SER A 154 -5.77 -8.48 -26.90
CA SER A 154 -4.59 -7.75 -26.39
C SER A 154 -4.21 -8.16 -24.97
N THR A 155 -5.11 -8.86 -24.24
CA THR A 155 -4.94 -9.21 -22.82
C THR A 155 -3.95 -10.32 -22.61
N PHE A 156 -4.02 -11.45 -23.33
CA PHE A 156 -3.08 -12.56 -23.16
C PHE A 156 -1.63 -12.14 -23.45
N SER A 157 -1.38 -11.50 -24.59
CA SER A 157 -0.03 -11.00 -24.93
C SER A 157 0.45 -9.94 -23.93
N GLY A 158 -0.46 -9.12 -23.41
CA GLY A 158 -0.16 -8.12 -22.37
C GLY A 158 0.22 -8.77 -21.04
N HIS A 159 -0.53 -9.81 -20.62
CA HIS A 159 -0.22 -10.61 -19.42
C HIS A 159 1.13 -11.31 -19.57
N MET A 160 1.38 -12.01 -20.70
CA MET A 160 2.65 -12.69 -20.92
C MET A 160 3.84 -11.74 -20.89
N LYS A 161 3.71 -10.55 -21.47
CA LYS A 161 4.77 -9.55 -21.41
C LYS A 161 5.03 -9.05 -19.99
N ARG A 162 3.97 -8.85 -19.18
CA ARG A 162 4.11 -8.49 -17.76
C ARG A 162 4.74 -9.60 -16.94
N ILE A 163 4.27 -10.84 -17.11
CA ILE A 163 4.83 -12.01 -16.42
C ILE A 163 6.30 -12.18 -16.78
N SER A 164 6.68 -12.07 -18.05
CA SER A 164 8.09 -12.10 -18.46
C SER A 164 8.93 -11.03 -17.77
N GLY A 165 8.43 -9.78 -17.72
CA GLY A 165 9.10 -8.70 -17.00
C GLY A 165 9.18 -8.93 -15.48
N ILE A 166 8.16 -9.54 -14.90
CA ILE A 166 8.16 -9.94 -13.49
C ILE A 166 9.22 -11.00 -13.23
N LEU A 167 9.31 -12.03 -14.07
CA LEU A 167 10.32 -13.11 -13.94
C LEU A 167 11.76 -12.59 -14.05
N GLU A 168 12.01 -11.57 -14.87
CA GLU A 168 13.32 -10.92 -14.97
C GLU A 168 13.71 -10.14 -13.71
N LEU A 169 12.73 -9.59 -12.99
CA LEU A 169 12.93 -8.78 -11.81
C LEU A 169 12.80 -9.57 -10.50
N ALA A 170 12.09 -10.71 -10.54
CA ALA A 170 11.87 -11.54 -9.37
C ALA A 170 13.19 -12.08 -8.80
N GLY A 171 13.36 -11.95 -7.50
CA GLY A 171 14.55 -12.39 -6.81
C GLY A 171 14.36 -12.39 -5.31
N HIS A 172 15.44 -12.67 -4.58
CA HIS A 172 15.39 -12.71 -3.12
C HIS A 172 14.87 -11.38 -2.54
N GLY A 173 13.84 -11.47 -1.71
CA GLY A 173 13.21 -10.31 -1.07
C GLY A 173 12.12 -9.65 -1.90
N THR A 174 11.69 -10.24 -3.01
CA THR A 174 10.51 -9.78 -3.76
C THR A 174 9.28 -10.60 -3.39
N LEU A 175 8.12 -9.96 -3.31
CA LEU A 175 6.82 -10.63 -3.23
C LEU A 175 6.15 -10.54 -4.60
N THR A 176 5.99 -11.69 -5.25
CA THR A 176 5.31 -11.77 -6.54
C THR A 176 3.88 -12.27 -6.36
N LEU A 177 2.92 -11.53 -6.90
CA LEU A 177 1.49 -11.81 -6.82
C LEU A 177 0.93 -11.93 -8.24
N LEU A 178 0.58 -13.14 -8.64
CA LEU A 178 0.06 -13.45 -9.97
C LEU A 178 -1.36 -14.00 -9.84
N ASP A 179 -2.31 -13.42 -10.54
CA ASP A 179 -3.69 -13.91 -10.62
C ASP A 179 -3.97 -14.44 -12.04
N GLU A 180 -4.80 -15.47 -12.12
CA GLU A 180 -5.28 -16.07 -13.38
C GLU A 180 -4.16 -16.41 -14.38
N LEU A 181 -3.06 -17.04 -13.89
CA LEU A 181 -1.97 -17.50 -14.74
C LEU A 181 -2.50 -18.39 -15.89
N GLY A 182 -2.24 -17.96 -17.13
CA GLY A 182 -2.68 -18.67 -18.33
C GLY A 182 -4.13 -18.39 -18.76
N ALA A 183 -4.80 -17.40 -18.17
CA ALA A 183 -6.09 -16.94 -18.66
C ALA A 183 -5.96 -16.30 -20.06
N GLY A 184 -7.01 -16.45 -20.88
CA GLY A 184 -7.05 -15.86 -22.24
C GLY A 184 -6.44 -16.70 -23.34
N THR A 185 -6.00 -17.96 -23.07
CA THR A 185 -5.61 -18.96 -24.07
C THR A 185 -6.35 -20.29 -23.88
N ASP A 186 -6.04 -21.30 -24.71
CA ASP A 186 -6.57 -22.64 -24.50
C ASP A 186 -6.23 -23.17 -23.10
N PRO A 187 -7.18 -23.77 -22.37
CA PRO A 187 -6.96 -24.23 -20.99
C PRO A 187 -5.77 -25.18 -20.82
N ALA A 188 -5.47 -26.02 -21.82
CA ALA A 188 -4.34 -26.95 -21.74
C ALA A 188 -3.01 -26.22 -21.93
N GLU A 189 -2.96 -25.25 -22.83
CA GLU A 189 -1.78 -24.39 -23.04
C GLU A 189 -1.53 -23.46 -21.84
N GLY A 190 -2.59 -22.85 -21.32
CA GLY A 190 -2.52 -22.01 -20.13
C GLY A 190 -2.02 -22.76 -18.89
N ALA A 191 -2.49 -23.99 -18.67
CA ALA A 191 -2.04 -24.84 -17.57
C ALA A 191 -0.55 -25.25 -17.75
N ALA A 192 -0.11 -25.59 -18.95
CA ALA A 192 1.28 -25.93 -19.23
C ALA A 192 2.22 -24.73 -18.95
N LEU A 193 1.79 -23.53 -19.31
CA LEU A 193 2.52 -22.28 -19.09
C LEU A 193 2.62 -21.92 -17.61
N ALA A 194 1.58 -22.20 -16.83
CA ALA A 194 1.57 -21.94 -15.38
C ALA A 194 2.48 -22.90 -14.58
N VAL A 195 2.82 -24.06 -15.14
CA VAL A 195 3.67 -25.09 -14.49
C VAL A 195 5.14 -24.97 -14.92
N SER A 196 5.42 -24.36 -16.06
CA SER A 196 6.79 -24.15 -16.58
C SER A 196 7.52 -23.03 -15.84
#